data_4843bf3af4e5f581268104103680a6b2
#
_entry.id   4843bf3af4e5f581268104103680a6b2
#
_cell.length_a   1.000
_cell.length_b   1.000
_cell.length_c   1.000
_cell.angle_alpha   90.00
_cell.angle_beta   90.00
_cell.angle_gamma   90.00
#
_symmetry.space_group_name_H-M   'P 1'
#
loop_
_entity.id
_entity.type
_entity.pdbx_description
1 polymer ?
#
loop_
_entity_poly.entity_id
_entity_poly.type
_entity_poly.pdbx_seq_one_letter_code
_entity_poly.pdbx_strand_id
1 'polypeptide(L)'
;MIGVSLPFKWLLDGEGTLGDRDALLDELKQSNVRSVELRSVKPDTLPDDVKSVAEMLWDKGFMITVHGTVSSVETAVENVFKPLESVLAVLRQPSLNVTIHPVVGDNAKMLTNLSDYIRKNSLPVTIALENNRLMPDKTEGDSAELVLNAVAKVDRPEVGICFDFGHYIYYRTKNRPEEPYLLPPKEFFKRVIHTHIHGLSGLKTHFPLDGQNMPLGEIFNKLSFEYFGLYNLELDFPRFKDEPRSALLQSVKVLDESRHICAKVYDEVRDNFDRWFLSALTALDGNESGTKFGLSHSSSYLFNTNGYRWGMDVAFRNARFLASTPKHAVDFLKDHDLMVISHNHRDHFEESTTRALAKTDIEWVIPDFIYDVAIEWGINPQKIHVAREGQPLTVGKLTFLPFEGRHFRPGTTHGVPEYGYFVTAEGSPSIVFPVDVRDLSLDGFPKLPDADYCFANVWLGDGKCLEQSYDPIDREFSKFMLKFSDKNIILTHLNEDGRKDKEMWRNHHAELVKAKIQEFSPKTRVLIPNRGETMILK
;
A
#
# COMPACT_ATOMS: atom_id res chain seq x y z
N MET A 1 -10.49 6.70 -2.01
CA MET A 1 -11.94 6.89 -1.70
C MET A 1 -12.22 8.35 -1.43
N ILE A 2 -13.48 8.80 -1.61
CA ILE A 2 -13.94 10.14 -1.19
C ILE A 2 -14.72 10.01 0.12
N GLY A 3 -14.43 10.91 1.05
CA GLY A 3 -15.17 11.12 2.28
C GLY A 3 -15.64 12.56 2.43
N VAL A 4 -16.57 12.76 3.32
CA VAL A 4 -17.07 14.08 3.68
C VAL A 4 -17.17 14.23 5.19
N SER A 5 -16.75 15.38 5.71
CA SER A 5 -16.85 15.71 7.13
C SER A 5 -18.19 16.43 7.38
N LEU A 6 -19.07 15.80 8.15
CA LEU A 6 -20.41 16.33 8.43
C LEU A 6 -20.59 16.61 9.94
N PRO A 7 -21.32 17.69 10.30
CA PRO A 7 -21.56 18.02 11.70
C PRO A 7 -22.31 16.87 12.41
N PHE A 8 -21.74 16.35 13.49
CA PHE A 8 -22.33 15.24 14.26
C PHE A 8 -23.77 15.54 14.70
N LYS A 9 -24.01 16.76 15.19
CA LYS A 9 -25.34 17.14 15.65
C LYS A 9 -26.38 17.08 14.51
N TRP A 10 -26.02 17.52 13.29
CA TRP A 10 -26.92 17.43 12.14
C TRP A 10 -27.18 15.96 11.76
N LEU A 11 -26.16 15.11 11.81
CA LEU A 11 -26.33 13.67 11.58
C LEU A 11 -27.27 13.01 12.58
N LEU A 12 -27.23 13.45 13.85
CA LEU A 12 -28.10 12.95 14.91
C LEU A 12 -29.53 13.47 14.75
N ASP A 13 -29.69 14.78 14.56
CA ASP A 13 -31.02 15.43 14.53
C ASP A 13 -31.80 15.12 13.24
N GLY A 14 -31.11 14.88 12.11
CA GLY A 14 -31.71 14.53 10.82
C GLY A 14 -32.11 15.70 9.94
N GLU A 15 -32.15 16.92 10.49
CA GLU A 15 -32.55 18.15 9.79
C GLU A 15 -31.64 19.33 10.18
N GLY A 16 -31.56 20.36 9.36
CA GLY A 16 -30.79 21.57 9.65
C GLY A 16 -30.21 22.26 8.41
N THR A 17 -29.05 22.89 8.54
CA THR A 17 -28.42 23.71 7.50
C THR A 17 -28.22 22.99 6.17
N LEU A 18 -28.00 21.68 6.21
CA LEU A 18 -27.80 20.84 5.00
C LEU A 18 -29.12 20.24 4.46
N GLY A 19 -30.26 20.59 5.06
CA GLY A 19 -31.57 20.05 4.72
C GLY A 19 -31.79 18.65 5.30
N ASP A 20 -32.60 17.86 4.63
CA ASP A 20 -32.90 16.48 5.01
C ASP A 20 -31.67 15.60 4.89
N ARG A 21 -31.35 14.89 5.99
CA ARG A 21 -30.16 14.04 6.13
C ARG A 21 -30.19 12.86 5.18
N ASP A 22 -31.32 12.14 5.14
CA ASP A 22 -31.38 10.89 4.40
C ASP A 22 -31.29 11.14 2.89
N ALA A 23 -31.94 12.19 2.41
CA ALA A 23 -31.83 12.61 1.03
C ALA A 23 -30.41 13.05 0.65
N LEU A 24 -29.72 13.80 1.51
CA LEU A 24 -28.33 14.19 1.24
C LEU A 24 -27.39 13.00 1.25
N LEU A 25 -27.53 12.07 2.21
CA LEU A 25 -26.70 10.87 2.26
C LEU A 25 -26.88 10.00 1.01
N ASP A 26 -28.09 9.87 0.49
CA ASP A 26 -28.37 9.15 -0.74
C ASP A 26 -27.71 9.83 -1.97
N GLU A 27 -27.73 11.16 -2.06
CA GLU A 27 -27.03 11.93 -3.11
C GLU A 27 -25.51 11.78 -3.00
N LEU A 28 -24.96 11.84 -1.80
CA LEU A 28 -23.52 11.63 -1.56
C LEU A 28 -23.08 10.23 -1.99
N LYS A 29 -23.89 9.22 -1.69
CA LYS A 29 -23.63 7.85 -2.12
C LYS A 29 -23.64 7.70 -3.63
N GLN A 30 -24.62 8.33 -4.31
CA GLN A 30 -24.71 8.38 -5.78
C GLN A 30 -23.50 9.12 -6.39
N SER A 31 -22.97 10.11 -5.68
CA SER A 31 -21.77 10.86 -6.06
C SER A 31 -20.45 10.17 -5.66
N ASN A 32 -20.47 8.87 -5.44
CA ASN A 32 -19.29 8.05 -5.12
C ASN A 32 -18.60 8.36 -3.78
N VAL A 33 -19.26 9.05 -2.86
CA VAL A 33 -18.79 9.18 -1.47
C VAL A 33 -18.95 7.83 -0.75
N ARG A 34 -17.92 7.42 -0.03
CA ARG A 34 -17.87 6.12 0.66
C ARG A 34 -17.65 6.23 2.17
N SER A 35 -17.32 7.41 2.66
CA SER A 35 -17.08 7.64 4.08
C SER A 35 -17.71 8.93 4.55
N VAL A 36 -18.16 8.94 5.79
CA VAL A 36 -18.61 10.13 6.50
C VAL A 36 -17.76 10.29 7.76
N GLU A 37 -17.14 11.45 7.89
CA GLU A 37 -16.46 11.82 9.13
C GLU A 37 -17.43 12.51 10.07
N LEU A 38 -17.52 11.99 11.30
CA LEU A 38 -18.31 12.56 12.37
C LEU A 38 -17.53 13.77 12.95
N ARG A 39 -17.89 14.98 12.51
CA ARG A 39 -17.19 16.21 12.95
C ARG A 39 -17.75 16.75 14.25
N SER A 40 -16.84 17.21 15.12
CA SER A 40 -17.19 17.81 16.40
C SER A 40 -17.75 16.84 17.42
N VAL A 41 -17.30 15.60 17.41
CA VAL A 41 -17.52 14.68 18.53
C VAL A 41 -16.70 15.20 19.73
N LYS A 42 -17.39 15.56 20.80
CA LYS A 42 -16.80 16.16 21.99
C LYS A 42 -16.64 15.12 23.10
N PRO A 43 -15.80 15.37 24.12
CA PRO A 43 -15.65 14.46 25.26
C PRO A 43 -16.93 14.20 26.06
N ASP A 44 -17.90 15.12 25.99
CA ASP A 44 -19.22 15.03 26.65
C ASP A 44 -20.33 14.50 25.71
N THR A 45 -20.00 14.14 24.47
CA THR A 45 -20.94 13.47 23.56
C THR A 45 -21.31 12.10 24.12
N LEU A 46 -22.61 11.78 24.13
CA LEU A 46 -23.08 10.51 24.64
C LEU A 46 -22.63 9.35 23.72
N PRO A 47 -22.02 8.30 24.26
CA PRO A 47 -21.53 7.16 23.46
C PRO A 47 -22.61 6.48 22.63
N ASP A 48 -23.84 6.38 23.15
CA ASP A 48 -24.96 5.76 22.44
C ASP A 48 -25.48 6.62 21.27
N ASP A 49 -25.34 7.94 21.35
CA ASP A 49 -25.66 8.82 20.21
C ASP A 49 -24.63 8.60 19.08
N VAL A 50 -23.34 8.47 19.41
CA VAL A 50 -22.29 8.17 18.42
C VAL A 50 -22.53 6.81 17.77
N LYS A 51 -22.90 5.80 18.59
CA LYS A 51 -23.25 4.47 18.09
C LYS A 51 -24.45 4.52 17.16
N SER A 52 -25.52 5.22 17.55
CA SER A 52 -26.75 5.33 16.73
C SER A 52 -26.48 5.96 15.36
N VAL A 53 -25.71 7.05 15.31
CA VAL A 53 -25.29 7.69 14.06
C VAL A 53 -24.41 6.76 13.23
N ALA A 54 -23.48 6.05 13.85
CA ALA A 54 -22.60 5.10 13.17
C ALA A 54 -23.39 3.94 12.55
N GLU A 55 -24.30 3.34 13.28
CA GLU A 55 -25.16 2.24 12.81
C GLU A 55 -26.00 2.69 11.61
N MET A 56 -26.62 3.87 11.66
CA MET A 56 -27.39 4.45 10.56
C MET A 56 -26.51 4.65 9.31
N LEU A 57 -25.27 5.15 9.46
CA LEU A 57 -24.35 5.34 8.34
C LEU A 57 -23.89 4.01 7.75
N TRP A 58 -23.59 3.00 8.58
CA TRP A 58 -23.24 1.65 8.12
C TRP A 58 -24.39 0.98 7.38
N ASP A 59 -25.62 1.13 7.87
CA ASP A 59 -26.83 0.59 7.20
C ASP A 59 -27.04 1.23 5.83
N LYS A 60 -26.67 2.50 5.65
CA LYS A 60 -26.62 3.18 4.34
C LYS A 60 -25.38 2.82 3.50
N GLY A 61 -24.43 2.04 4.04
CA GLY A 61 -23.24 1.55 3.35
C GLY A 61 -22.08 2.55 3.30
N PHE A 62 -21.99 3.48 4.26
CA PHE A 62 -20.83 4.33 4.48
C PHE A 62 -19.88 3.71 5.51
N MET A 63 -18.58 3.95 5.33
CA MET A 63 -17.62 3.86 6.42
C MET A 63 -17.69 5.14 7.25
N ILE A 64 -17.21 5.07 8.48
CA ILE A 64 -17.10 6.26 9.34
C ILE A 64 -15.65 6.54 9.74
N THR A 65 -15.34 7.81 9.89
CA THR A 65 -14.18 8.33 10.61
C THR A 65 -14.66 9.34 11.65
N VAL A 66 -13.81 9.75 12.56
CA VAL A 66 -14.19 10.68 13.63
C VAL A 66 -13.18 11.81 13.73
N HIS A 67 -13.67 13.04 13.78
CA HIS A 67 -12.86 14.19 14.17
C HIS A 67 -13.08 14.45 15.67
N GLY A 68 -12.12 13.96 16.47
CA GLY A 68 -12.16 14.03 17.93
C GLY A 68 -11.63 15.37 18.46
N THR A 69 -12.04 15.73 19.65
CA THR A 69 -11.59 16.94 20.34
C THR A 69 -10.70 16.56 21.53
N VAL A 70 -9.46 17.06 21.53
CA VAL A 70 -8.51 16.87 22.63
C VAL A 70 -8.14 18.24 23.21
N SER A 71 -8.16 18.37 24.52
CA SER A 71 -7.88 19.64 25.20
C SER A 71 -6.48 19.70 25.81
N SER A 72 -5.91 18.59 26.23
CA SER A 72 -4.55 18.51 26.80
C SER A 72 -3.94 17.12 26.61
N VAL A 73 -2.63 17.02 26.83
CA VAL A 73 -1.89 15.73 26.81
C VAL A 73 -2.45 14.75 27.85
N GLU A 74 -2.83 15.23 29.01
CA GLU A 74 -3.28 14.42 30.16
C GLU A 74 -4.67 13.83 29.94
N THR A 75 -5.55 14.58 29.31
CA THR A 75 -6.95 14.17 29.09
C THR A 75 -7.20 13.51 27.75
N ALA A 76 -6.20 13.40 26.89
CA ALA A 76 -6.35 12.92 25.52
C ALA A 76 -7.03 11.54 25.43
N VAL A 77 -6.61 10.58 26.26
CA VAL A 77 -7.19 9.23 26.27
C VAL A 77 -8.67 9.26 26.59
N GLU A 78 -9.06 9.96 27.65
CA GLU A 78 -10.46 10.09 28.05
C GLU A 78 -11.27 10.83 26.97
N ASN A 79 -10.73 11.96 26.48
CA ASN A 79 -11.41 12.79 25.49
C ASN A 79 -11.71 12.02 24.19
N VAL A 80 -10.79 11.15 23.76
CA VAL A 80 -10.95 10.38 22.52
C VAL A 80 -11.84 9.16 22.72
N PHE A 81 -11.59 8.34 23.76
CA PHE A 81 -12.19 7.01 23.82
C PHE A 81 -13.53 6.95 24.54
N LYS A 82 -13.79 7.86 25.49
CA LYS A 82 -15.06 7.88 26.22
C LYS A 82 -16.29 8.05 25.30
N PRO A 83 -16.34 9.02 24.35
CA PRO A 83 -17.45 9.13 23.43
C PRO A 83 -17.55 7.99 22.41
N LEU A 84 -16.48 7.20 22.23
CA LEU A 84 -16.41 6.13 21.23
C LEU A 84 -16.65 4.72 21.81
N GLU A 85 -16.81 4.56 23.13
CA GLU A 85 -16.87 3.24 23.78
C GLU A 85 -18.01 2.36 23.22
N SER A 86 -19.22 2.91 23.04
CA SER A 86 -20.37 2.17 22.52
C SER A 86 -20.22 1.78 21.05
N VAL A 87 -19.63 2.66 20.21
CA VAL A 87 -19.43 2.37 18.78
C VAL A 87 -18.28 1.37 18.57
N LEU A 88 -17.24 1.43 19.38
CA LEU A 88 -16.13 0.48 19.29
C LEU A 88 -16.55 -0.95 19.68
N ALA A 89 -17.53 -1.10 20.57
CA ALA A 89 -18.07 -2.40 20.96
C ALA A 89 -18.81 -3.11 19.81
N VAL A 90 -19.29 -2.37 18.80
CA VAL A 90 -20.10 -2.89 17.67
C VAL A 90 -19.53 -2.55 16.30
N LEU A 91 -18.26 -2.19 16.22
CA LEU A 91 -17.62 -1.70 15.00
C LEU A 91 -17.82 -2.66 13.80
N ARG A 92 -18.38 -2.14 12.70
CA ARG A 92 -18.68 -2.89 11.48
C ARG A 92 -17.68 -2.65 10.33
N GLN A 93 -16.54 -2.03 10.65
CA GLN A 93 -15.45 -1.76 9.70
C GLN A 93 -14.12 -2.21 10.33
N PRO A 94 -13.05 -2.46 9.52
CA PRO A 94 -11.80 -3.03 10.01
C PRO A 94 -11.11 -2.21 11.10
N SER A 95 -11.17 -0.87 10.99
CA SER A 95 -10.62 0.06 11.98
C SER A 95 -11.36 1.38 11.94
N LEU A 96 -11.34 2.12 13.05
CA LEU A 96 -11.86 3.47 13.15
C LEU A 96 -10.69 4.46 13.16
N ASN A 97 -10.63 5.34 12.15
CA ASN A 97 -9.68 6.45 12.17
C ASN A 97 -10.24 7.61 13.02
N VAL A 98 -9.41 8.13 13.91
CA VAL A 98 -9.73 9.31 14.73
C VAL A 98 -8.71 10.40 14.45
N THR A 99 -9.17 11.49 13.86
CA THR A 99 -8.37 12.69 13.62
C THR A 99 -8.41 13.60 14.84
N ILE A 100 -7.27 14.13 15.26
CA ILE A 100 -7.16 15.07 16.38
C ILE A 100 -6.16 16.19 16.04
N HIS A 101 -6.37 17.36 16.64
CA HIS A 101 -5.43 18.47 16.52
C HIS A 101 -4.28 18.36 17.54
N PRO A 102 -3.11 18.94 17.26
CA PRO A 102 -2.06 19.12 18.23
C PRO A 102 -2.52 20.01 19.41
N VAL A 103 -2.04 19.70 20.60
CA VAL A 103 -2.30 20.48 21.81
C VAL A 103 -1.03 21.19 22.30
N VAL A 104 -1.16 22.16 23.16
CA VAL A 104 -0.02 22.74 23.86
C VAL A 104 0.64 21.68 24.74
N GLY A 105 1.95 21.49 24.58
CA GLY A 105 2.72 20.49 25.32
C GLY A 105 3.36 19.43 24.43
N ASP A 106 3.73 18.28 24.99
CA ASP A 106 4.40 17.19 24.29
C ASP A 106 3.40 16.32 23.50
N ASN A 107 3.22 16.61 22.24
CA ASN A 107 2.32 15.88 21.36
C ASN A 107 2.79 14.43 21.09
N ALA A 108 4.09 14.15 21.14
CA ALA A 108 4.58 12.78 21.03
C ALA A 108 4.19 11.95 22.26
N LYS A 109 4.25 12.54 23.47
CA LYS A 109 3.74 11.90 24.70
C LYS A 109 2.23 11.66 24.62
N MET A 110 1.46 12.63 24.12
CA MET A 110 0.02 12.47 23.90
C MET A 110 -0.28 11.27 22.99
N LEU A 111 0.37 11.21 21.84
CA LEU A 111 0.21 10.11 20.89
C LEU A 111 0.66 8.76 21.46
N THR A 112 1.74 8.75 22.26
CA THR A 112 2.19 7.54 22.97
C THR A 112 1.12 7.05 23.94
N ASN A 113 0.53 7.93 24.74
CA ASN A 113 -0.53 7.57 25.68
C ASN A 113 -1.76 6.98 24.97
N LEU A 114 -2.18 7.59 23.84
CA LEU A 114 -3.28 7.09 23.01
C LEU A 114 -2.97 5.71 22.43
N SER A 115 -1.78 5.55 21.87
CA SER A 115 -1.33 4.29 21.31
C SER A 115 -1.19 3.17 22.35
N ASP A 116 -0.66 3.48 23.54
CA ASP A 116 -0.59 2.53 24.66
C ASP A 116 -1.98 2.07 25.09
N TYR A 117 -2.96 2.97 25.12
CA TYR A 117 -4.35 2.62 25.42
C TYR A 117 -4.96 1.72 24.33
N ILE A 118 -4.74 2.03 23.05
CA ILE A 118 -5.16 1.21 21.91
C ILE A 118 -4.61 -0.21 22.03
N ARG A 119 -3.30 -0.33 22.22
CA ARG A 119 -2.61 -1.63 22.33
C ARG A 119 -3.06 -2.42 23.56
N LYS A 120 -3.13 -1.76 24.71
CA LYS A 120 -3.57 -2.40 25.98
C LYS A 120 -4.97 -3.01 25.87
N ASN A 121 -5.86 -2.34 25.15
CA ASN A 121 -7.24 -2.77 25.00
C ASN A 121 -7.52 -3.47 23.66
N SER A 122 -6.50 -3.70 22.82
CA SER A 122 -6.61 -4.32 21.47
C SER A 122 -7.68 -3.64 20.60
N LEU A 123 -7.75 -2.31 20.66
CA LEU A 123 -8.77 -1.56 19.93
C LEU A 123 -8.41 -1.43 18.43
N PRO A 124 -9.36 -1.63 17.52
CA PRO A 124 -9.17 -1.42 16.08
C PRO A 124 -9.28 0.08 15.74
N VAL A 125 -8.36 0.90 16.28
CA VAL A 125 -8.35 2.36 16.12
C VAL A 125 -7.00 2.82 15.61
N THR A 126 -7.03 3.82 14.71
CA THR A 126 -5.85 4.59 14.29
C THR A 126 -6.04 6.05 14.68
N ILE A 127 -4.95 6.71 15.09
CA ILE A 127 -4.93 8.13 15.45
C ILE A 127 -4.19 8.91 14.38
N ALA A 128 -4.84 9.89 13.79
CA ALA A 128 -4.27 10.81 12.82
C ALA A 128 -4.10 12.20 13.44
N LEU A 129 -2.85 12.65 13.61
CA LEU A 129 -2.56 14.00 14.09
C LEU A 129 -2.60 14.97 12.91
N GLU A 130 -3.45 15.98 12.98
CA GLU A 130 -3.72 16.90 11.88
C GLU A 130 -2.83 18.14 11.95
N ASN A 131 -2.25 18.53 10.81
CA ASN A 131 -1.61 19.84 10.70
C ASN A 131 -2.66 20.96 10.64
N ASN A 132 -2.41 22.02 11.40
CA ASN A 132 -3.29 23.17 11.46
C ASN A 132 -2.58 24.44 10.91
N ARG A 133 -3.36 25.46 10.56
CA ARG A 133 -2.89 26.77 10.10
C ARG A 133 -2.18 27.60 11.17
N LEU A 134 -2.28 27.21 12.41
CA LEU A 134 -1.64 27.84 13.58
C LEU A 134 -1.00 26.76 14.45
N MET A 135 -0.02 27.18 15.23
CA MET A 135 0.54 26.36 16.30
C MET A 135 -0.50 26.13 17.42
N PRO A 136 -0.33 25.11 18.28
CA PRO A 136 -1.28 24.80 19.36
C PRO A 136 -1.54 25.97 20.32
N ASP A 137 -0.55 26.82 20.56
CA ASP A 137 -0.65 28.04 21.37
C ASP A 137 -1.29 29.23 20.62
N LYS A 138 -1.79 28.96 19.40
CA LYS A 138 -2.40 29.93 18.47
C LYS A 138 -1.44 30.96 17.88
N THR A 139 -0.16 30.79 18.06
CA THR A 139 0.85 31.57 17.34
C THR A 139 0.93 31.13 15.87
N GLU A 140 1.43 32.01 15.01
CA GLU A 140 1.71 31.66 13.61
C GLU A 140 2.91 30.71 13.53
N GLY A 141 2.79 29.63 12.77
CA GLY A 141 3.86 28.65 12.58
C GLY A 141 3.46 27.56 11.59
N ASP A 142 4.43 26.78 11.15
CA ASP A 142 4.18 25.61 10.33
C ASP A 142 3.95 24.39 11.24
N SER A 143 2.67 24.13 11.51
CA SER A 143 2.29 22.98 12.37
C SER A 143 2.54 21.62 11.69
N ALA A 144 2.78 21.57 10.37
CA ALA A 144 3.12 20.33 9.67
C ALA A 144 4.46 19.75 10.15
N GLU A 145 5.45 20.61 10.43
CA GLU A 145 6.72 20.16 11.00
C GLU A 145 6.54 19.60 12.43
N LEU A 146 5.74 20.26 13.27
CA LEU A 146 5.41 19.78 14.60
C LEU A 146 4.74 18.40 14.53
N VAL A 147 3.76 18.25 13.64
CA VAL A 147 3.03 17.01 13.43
C VAL A 147 3.96 15.89 12.97
N LEU A 148 4.81 16.14 11.96
CA LEU A 148 5.79 15.19 11.48
C LEU A 148 6.72 14.72 12.61
N ASN A 149 7.27 15.66 13.37
CA ASN A 149 8.20 15.34 14.46
C ASN A 149 7.54 14.53 15.58
N ALA A 150 6.29 14.85 15.93
CA ALA A 150 5.54 14.11 16.95
C ALA A 150 5.25 12.68 16.50
N VAL A 151 4.73 12.50 15.28
CA VAL A 151 4.40 11.18 14.73
C VAL A 151 5.66 10.34 14.49
N ALA A 152 6.73 10.94 13.96
CA ALA A 152 7.99 10.24 13.73
C ALA A 152 8.66 9.77 15.03
N LYS A 153 8.52 10.54 16.12
CA LYS A 153 9.07 10.17 17.43
C LYS A 153 8.32 8.98 18.05
N VAL A 154 7.03 8.86 17.78
CA VAL A 154 6.22 7.72 18.27
C VAL A 154 6.45 6.48 17.43
N ASP A 155 6.49 6.62 16.12
CA ASP A 155 6.79 5.60 15.10
C ASP A 155 6.03 4.27 15.31
N ARG A 156 4.71 4.35 15.45
CA ARG A 156 3.83 3.21 15.67
C ARG A 156 2.79 3.09 14.55
N PRO A 157 2.41 1.88 14.11
CA PRO A 157 1.53 1.67 12.95
C PRO A 157 0.12 2.23 13.12
N GLU A 158 -0.38 2.32 14.37
CA GLU A 158 -1.67 2.91 14.67
C GLU A 158 -1.66 4.43 14.78
N VAL A 159 -0.49 5.09 14.60
CA VAL A 159 -0.33 6.55 14.69
C VAL A 159 0.20 7.10 13.38
N GLY A 160 -0.47 8.11 12.84
CA GLY A 160 -0.07 8.76 11.60
C GLY A 160 -0.49 10.21 11.52
N ILE A 161 -0.43 10.74 10.32
CA ILE A 161 -0.73 12.15 10.01
C ILE A 161 -2.08 12.23 9.31
N CYS A 162 -2.93 13.16 9.74
CA CYS A 162 -3.97 13.70 8.89
C CYS A 162 -3.40 14.93 8.17
N PHE A 163 -3.27 14.85 6.86
CA PHE A 163 -2.79 15.98 6.07
C PHE A 163 -3.94 16.88 5.66
N ASP A 164 -4.08 18.02 6.32
CA ASP A 164 -4.97 19.09 5.85
C ASP A 164 -4.24 19.97 4.83
N PHE A 165 -4.65 19.84 3.58
CA PHE A 165 -4.08 20.58 2.46
C PHE A 165 -4.36 22.07 2.54
N GLY A 166 -5.58 22.43 2.91
CA GLY A 166 -6.00 23.81 2.96
C GLY A 166 -5.28 24.59 4.06
N HIS A 167 -5.08 24.00 5.22
CA HIS A 167 -4.29 24.59 6.30
C HIS A 167 -2.83 24.79 5.90
N TYR A 168 -2.24 23.79 5.26
CA TYR A 168 -0.85 23.86 4.82
C TYR A 168 -0.65 24.94 3.75
N ILE A 169 -1.49 24.96 2.71
CA ILE A 169 -1.41 25.92 1.62
C ILE A 169 -1.74 27.34 2.10
N TYR A 170 -2.71 27.50 3.01
CA TYR A 170 -3.00 28.77 3.65
C TYR A 170 -1.75 29.37 4.31
N TYR A 171 -1.06 28.56 5.14
CA TYR A 171 0.14 29.03 5.83
C TYR A 171 1.23 29.47 4.83
N ARG A 172 1.48 28.66 3.80
CA ARG A 172 2.48 28.96 2.78
C ARG A 172 2.12 30.17 1.94
N THR A 173 0.89 30.26 1.46
CA THR A 173 0.43 31.43 0.70
C THR A 173 0.61 32.73 1.48
N LYS A 174 0.42 32.69 2.78
CA LYS A 174 0.60 33.84 3.66
C LYS A 174 2.06 34.18 3.95
N ASN A 175 2.89 33.16 4.24
CA ASN A 175 4.23 33.33 4.80
C ASN A 175 5.37 32.98 3.83
N ARG A 176 5.05 32.34 2.70
CA ARG A 176 5.97 31.91 1.63
C ARG A 176 5.32 32.10 0.26
N PRO A 177 4.89 33.32 -0.08
CA PRO A 177 4.13 33.59 -1.31
C PRO A 177 4.92 33.28 -2.59
N GLU A 178 6.25 33.20 -2.51
CA GLU A 178 7.13 32.79 -3.62
C GLU A 178 7.02 31.30 -3.96
N GLU A 179 6.60 30.46 -2.99
CA GLU A 179 6.46 29.02 -3.16
C GLU A 179 5.17 28.49 -2.47
N PRO A 180 3.99 29.01 -2.84
CA PRO A 180 2.75 28.72 -2.09
C PRO A 180 2.35 27.23 -2.15
N TYR A 181 2.77 26.53 -3.21
CA TYR A 181 2.39 25.14 -3.47
C TYR A 181 3.55 24.13 -3.30
N LEU A 182 4.64 24.55 -2.65
CA LEU A 182 5.68 23.62 -2.26
C LEU A 182 5.12 22.65 -1.22
N LEU A 183 5.03 21.38 -1.57
CA LEU A 183 4.45 20.35 -0.71
C LEU A 183 5.45 19.86 0.35
N PRO A 184 4.97 19.23 1.44
CA PRO A 184 5.83 18.64 2.46
C PRO A 184 6.82 17.63 1.90
N PRO A 185 7.90 17.33 2.64
CA PRO A 185 8.89 16.33 2.21
C PRO A 185 8.28 14.93 2.13
N LYS A 186 8.95 14.02 1.40
CA LYS A 186 8.50 12.63 1.21
C LYS A 186 8.24 11.91 2.55
N GLU A 187 9.05 12.17 3.57
CA GLU A 187 8.90 11.54 4.90
C GLU A 187 7.57 11.91 5.59
N PHE A 188 7.03 13.08 5.30
CA PHE A 188 5.68 13.48 5.75
C PHE A 188 4.62 12.60 5.08
N PHE A 189 4.65 12.47 3.75
CA PHE A 189 3.66 11.71 3.01
C PHE A 189 3.64 10.21 3.34
N LYS A 190 4.79 9.63 3.65
CA LYS A 190 4.87 8.22 4.09
C LYS A 190 4.08 7.94 5.37
N ARG A 191 3.83 8.97 6.18
CA ARG A 191 3.15 8.88 7.47
C ARG A 191 1.69 9.32 7.41
N VAL A 192 1.21 9.77 6.24
CA VAL A 192 -0.18 10.18 6.05
C VAL A 192 -1.08 8.96 6.04
N ILE A 193 -2.05 8.93 6.95
CA ILE A 193 -3.08 7.88 7.08
C ILE A 193 -4.50 8.43 6.86
N HIS A 194 -4.67 9.75 6.88
CA HIS A 194 -5.92 10.44 6.63
C HIS A 194 -5.66 11.79 5.98
N THR A 195 -6.68 12.39 5.38
CA THR A 195 -6.55 13.71 4.75
C THR A 195 -7.79 14.56 4.98
N HIS A 196 -7.59 15.88 5.11
CA HIS A 196 -8.63 16.88 4.99
C HIS A 196 -8.37 17.77 3.78
N ILE A 197 -9.43 18.03 3.02
CA ILE A 197 -9.37 18.83 1.80
C ILE A 197 -10.48 19.88 1.82
N HIS A 198 -10.11 21.11 1.52
CA HIS A 198 -11.05 22.20 1.35
C HIS A 198 -10.45 23.27 0.45
N GLY A 199 -11.30 24.11 -0.14
CA GLY A 199 -10.86 25.27 -0.92
C GLY A 199 -10.42 26.44 -0.05
N LEU A 200 -9.74 27.38 -0.67
CA LEU A 200 -9.38 28.66 -0.09
C LEU A 200 -10.18 29.79 -0.77
N SER A 201 -10.55 30.81 0.00
CA SER A 201 -11.06 32.08 -0.53
C SER A 201 -10.20 33.21 0.00
N GLY A 202 -9.17 33.59 -0.77
CA GLY A 202 -8.07 34.40 -0.28
C GLY A 202 -7.36 33.72 0.89
N LEU A 203 -7.28 34.38 2.04
CA LEU A 203 -6.73 33.84 3.28
C LEU A 203 -7.82 33.27 4.22
N LYS A 204 -8.87 32.64 3.68
CA LYS A 204 -9.90 31.96 4.46
C LYS A 204 -9.94 30.49 4.05
N THR A 205 -9.99 29.62 5.04
CA THR A 205 -9.99 28.15 4.91
C THR A 205 -11.40 27.56 4.94
N HIS A 206 -11.55 26.28 4.62
CA HIS A 206 -12.78 25.47 4.66
C HIS A 206 -13.87 25.97 3.71
N PHE A 207 -13.46 26.56 2.58
CA PHE A 207 -14.37 26.92 1.49
C PHE A 207 -14.61 25.73 0.56
N PRO A 208 -15.72 25.78 -0.21
CA PRO A 208 -15.97 24.79 -1.26
C PRO A 208 -14.83 24.76 -2.29
N LEU A 209 -14.63 23.60 -2.90
CA LEU A 209 -13.75 23.46 -4.05
C LEU A 209 -14.43 23.98 -5.32
N ASP A 210 -13.72 24.83 -6.08
CA ASP A 210 -14.18 25.35 -7.36
C ASP A 210 -13.33 24.89 -8.56
N GLY A 211 -12.33 24.04 -8.31
CA GLY A 211 -11.38 23.53 -9.31
C GLY A 211 -10.16 24.42 -9.55
N GLN A 212 -10.10 25.62 -8.98
CA GLN A 212 -8.98 26.57 -9.14
C GLN A 212 -8.38 27.02 -7.80
N ASN A 213 -9.15 26.95 -6.74
CA ASN A 213 -8.77 27.47 -5.43
C ASN A 213 -7.95 26.48 -4.57
N MET A 214 -7.53 25.38 -5.15
CA MET A 214 -6.65 24.36 -4.56
C MET A 214 -5.90 23.60 -5.67
N PRO A 215 -4.56 23.43 -5.58
CA PRO A 215 -3.77 22.75 -6.62
C PRO A 215 -3.89 21.23 -6.49
N LEU A 216 -5.10 20.69 -6.65
CA LEU A 216 -5.41 19.27 -6.43
C LEU A 216 -4.58 18.33 -7.32
N GLY A 217 -4.31 18.73 -8.57
CA GLY A 217 -3.50 17.92 -9.49
C GLY A 217 -2.08 17.68 -8.98
N GLU A 218 -1.41 18.72 -8.46
CA GLU A 218 -0.06 18.59 -7.88
C GLU A 218 -0.06 17.76 -6.60
N ILE A 219 -1.07 17.95 -5.76
CA ILE A 219 -1.25 17.24 -4.51
C ILE A 219 -1.44 15.75 -4.79
N PHE A 220 -2.37 15.38 -5.67
CA PHE A 220 -2.65 13.99 -6.01
C PHE A 220 -1.49 13.30 -6.71
N ASN A 221 -0.76 14.00 -7.58
CA ASN A 221 0.43 13.46 -8.20
C ASN A 221 1.51 13.03 -7.19
N LYS A 222 1.64 13.73 -6.07
CA LYS A 222 2.58 13.35 -5.00
C LYS A 222 2.00 12.29 -4.06
N LEU A 223 0.76 12.48 -3.61
CA LEU A 223 0.10 11.55 -2.69
C LEU A 223 -0.18 10.19 -3.31
N SER A 224 -0.49 10.13 -4.60
CA SER A 224 -0.83 8.88 -5.27
C SER A 224 0.27 7.81 -5.20
N PHE A 225 1.51 8.17 -4.84
CA PHE A 225 2.61 7.24 -4.64
C PHE A 225 2.84 6.85 -3.17
N GLU A 226 2.24 7.58 -2.23
CA GLU A 226 2.51 7.42 -0.80
C GLU A 226 1.22 7.20 0.03
N TYR A 227 0.05 7.56 -0.50
CA TYR A 227 -1.22 7.48 0.19
C TYR A 227 -2.37 7.03 -0.73
N PHE A 228 -3.15 6.05 -0.29
CA PHE A 228 -4.26 5.44 -1.03
C PHE A 228 -5.56 5.37 -0.21
N GLY A 229 -5.61 6.09 0.87
CA GLY A 229 -6.73 6.09 1.78
C GLY A 229 -7.86 7.02 1.35
N LEU A 230 -8.43 7.66 2.33
CA LEU A 230 -9.59 8.49 2.23
C LEU A 230 -9.22 9.95 1.96
N TYR A 231 -9.74 10.53 0.90
CA TYR A 231 -9.70 11.96 0.63
C TYR A 231 -10.98 12.59 1.18
N ASN A 232 -10.87 13.25 2.32
CA ASN A 232 -12.02 13.72 3.08
C ASN A 232 -12.23 15.22 2.91
N LEU A 233 -13.42 15.61 2.41
CA LEU A 233 -13.82 17.02 2.31
C LEU A 233 -14.24 17.56 3.67
N GLU A 234 -13.59 18.64 4.13
CA GLU A 234 -13.96 19.34 5.33
C GLU A 234 -14.35 20.80 5.05
N LEU A 235 -15.65 21.07 5.06
CA LEU A 235 -16.21 22.37 4.74
C LEU A 235 -16.84 23.04 5.97
N ASP A 236 -16.69 24.37 6.08
CA ASP A 236 -17.32 25.17 7.13
C ASP A 236 -18.66 25.76 6.64
N PHE A 237 -19.72 24.96 6.70
CA PHE A 237 -21.05 25.28 6.18
C PHE A 237 -21.62 26.65 6.62
N PRO A 238 -21.41 27.15 7.84
CA PRO A 238 -21.81 28.49 8.24
C PRO A 238 -21.24 29.62 7.38
N ARG A 239 -20.14 29.39 6.64
CA ARG A 239 -19.50 30.42 5.81
C ARG A 239 -20.17 30.64 4.45
N PHE A 240 -21.02 29.70 4.00
CA PHE A 240 -21.73 29.76 2.72
C PHE A 240 -23.19 29.31 2.90
N LYS A 241 -23.92 30.10 3.68
CA LYS A 241 -25.24 29.77 4.20
C LYS A 241 -26.34 29.62 3.15
N ASP A 242 -26.17 30.24 1.98
CA ASP A 242 -27.24 30.32 1.00
C ASP A 242 -27.47 29.00 0.26
N GLU A 243 -26.40 28.21 0.01
CA GLU A 243 -26.51 26.93 -0.68
C GLU A 243 -25.48 25.87 -0.17
N PRO A 244 -25.46 25.52 1.12
CA PRO A 244 -24.42 24.65 1.68
C PRO A 244 -24.45 23.22 1.11
N ARG A 245 -25.64 22.69 0.78
CA ARG A 245 -25.80 21.36 0.16
C ARG A 245 -25.25 21.35 -1.27
N SER A 246 -25.60 22.34 -2.09
CA SER A 246 -25.11 22.49 -3.46
C SER A 246 -23.60 22.65 -3.48
N ALA A 247 -23.04 23.48 -2.59
CA ALA A 247 -21.60 23.69 -2.44
C ALA A 247 -20.85 22.41 -2.05
N LEU A 248 -21.41 21.58 -1.17
CA LEU A 248 -20.85 20.29 -0.80
C LEU A 248 -20.82 19.35 -2.01
N LEU A 249 -21.96 19.17 -2.69
CA LEU A 249 -22.05 18.27 -3.85
C LEU A 249 -21.16 18.71 -5.01
N GLN A 250 -21.05 20.01 -5.25
CA GLN A 250 -20.11 20.57 -6.24
C GLN A 250 -18.66 20.29 -5.84
N SER A 251 -18.31 20.43 -4.56
CA SER A 251 -16.96 20.14 -4.08
C SER A 251 -16.62 18.64 -4.18
N VAL A 252 -17.58 17.75 -3.93
CA VAL A 252 -17.43 16.31 -4.16
C VAL A 252 -17.13 16.04 -5.63
N LYS A 253 -17.88 16.66 -6.54
CA LYS A 253 -17.66 16.53 -7.99
C LYS A 253 -16.27 17.02 -8.41
N VAL A 254 -15.86 18.20 -7.97
CA VAL A 254 -14.51 18.75 -8.26
C VAL A 254 -13.41 17.82 -7.74
N LEU A 255 -13.56 17.30 -6.52
CA LEU A 255 -12.62 16.37 -5.94
C LEU A 255 -12.56 15.07 -6.73
N ASP A 256 -13.71 14.51 -7.12
CA ASP A 256 -13.78 13.27 -7.90
C ASP A 256 -13.13 13.45 -9.27
N GLU A 257 -13.48 14.50 -9.99
CA GLU A 257 -12.88 14.83 -11.31
C GLU A 257 -11.36 15.04 -11.23
N SER A 258 -10.88 15.76 -10.21
CA SER A 258 -9.44 16.01 -10.02
C SER A 258 -8.67 14.75 -9.65
N ARG A 259 -9.32 13.84 -8.94
CA ARG A 259 -8.79 12.54 -8.56
C ARG A 259 -8.71 11.57 -9.74
N HIS A 260 -9.60 11.71 -10.72
CA HIS A 260 -9.72 10.77 -11.84
C HIS A 260 -8.49 10.65 -12.73
N ILE A 261 -7.67 11.70 -12.83
CA ILE A 261 -6.42 11.63 -13.61
C ILE A 261 -5.45 10.60 -12.99
N CYS A 262 -5.47 10.44 -11.66
CA CYS A 262 -4.63 9.47 -10.96
C CYS A 262 -5.42 8.22 -10.51
N ALA A 263 -6.66 8.35 -10.08
CA ALA A 263 -7.42 7.29 -9.41
C ALA A 263 -8.17 6.35 -10.36
N LYS A 264 -8.49 6.74 -11.59
CA LYS A 264 -9.08 5.82 -12.57
C LYS A 264 -8.15 4.63 -12.83
N VAL A 265 -6.86 4.91 -12.88
CA VAL A 265 -5.84 3.86 -12.98
C VAL A 265 -5.81 2.99 -11.72
N TYR A 266 -5.97 3.57 -10.54
CA TYR A 266 -5.89 2.85 -9.26
C TYR A 266 -7.13 2.02 -8.94
N ASP A 267 -8.33 2.53 -9.18
CA ASP A 267 -9.56 1.76 -8.97
C ASP A 267 -9.66 0.60 -9.97
N GLU A 268 -9.29 0.80 -11.23
CA GLU A 268 -9.14 -0.29 -12.21
C GLU A 268 -8.10 -1.31 -11.79
N VAL A 269 -6.96 -0.87 -11.27
CA VAL A 269 -5.89 -1.75 -10.82
C VAL A 269 -6.33 -2.54 -9.58
N ARG A 270 -6.97 -1.91 -8.60
CA ARG A 270 -7.47 -2.60 -7.40
C ARG A 270 -8.52 -3.64 -7.76
N ASP A 271 -9.55 -3.27 -8.50
CA ASP A 271 -10.65 -4.17 -8.87
C ASP A 271 -10.19 -5.30 -9.81
N ASN A 272 -9.19 -5.02 -10.64
CA ASN A 272 -8.55 -6.01 -11.47
C ASN A 272 -7.56 -6.88 -10.68
N PHE A 273 -6.86 -6.32 -9.69
CA PHE A 273 -5.91 -7.08 -8.86
C PHE A 273 -6.59 -8.25 -8.15
N ASP A 274 -7.70 -8.01 -7.45
CA ASP A 274 -8.45 -9.07 -6.78
C ASP A 274 -8.93 -10.13 -7.80
N ARG A 275 -9.37 -9.70 -8.97
CA ARG A 275 -9.78 -10.59 -10.06
C ARG A 275 -8.63 -11.43 -10.60
N TRP A 276 -7.48 -10.83 -10.86
CA TRP A 276 -6.29 -11.53 -11.35
C TRP A 276 -5.77 -12.51 -10.31
N PHE A 277 -5.73 -12.08 -9.05
CA PHE A 277 -5.26 -12.89 -7.96
C PHE A 277 -6.17 -14.10 -7.71
N LEU A 278 -7.48 -13.88 -7.67
CA LEU A 278 -8.46 -14.95 -7.56
C LEU A 278 -8.42 -15.92 -8.75
N SER A 279 -8.26 -15.40 -9.96
CA SER A 279 -8.13 -16.23 -11.16
C SER A 279 -6.90 -17.12 -11.08
N ALA A 280 -5.76 -16.56 -10.67
CA ALA A 280 -4.51 -17.32 -10.48
C ALA A 280 -4.68 -18.41 -9.40
N LEU A 281 -5.26 -18.08 -8.25
CA LEU A 281 -5.50 -19.03 -7.16
C LEU A 281 -6.44 -20.15 -7.58
N THR A 282 -7.56 -19.83 -8.21
CA THR A 282 -8.55 -20.84 -8.66
C THR A 282 -7.94 -21.81 -9.66
N ALA A 283 -7.12 -21.30 -10.58
CA ALA A 283 -6.46 -22.15 -11.57
C ALA A 283 -5.36 -23.05 -10.96
N LEU A 284 -4.87 -22.72 -9.77
CA LEU A 284 -3.90 -23.52 -9.03
C LEU A 284 -4.56 -24.63 -8.19
N ASP A 285 -5.89 -24.69 -8.14
CA ASP A 285 -6.60 -25.74 -7.38
C ASP A 285 -6.34 -27.13 -7.95
N GLY A 286 -6.47 -28.13 -7.08
CA GLY A 286 -6.35 -29.55 -7.41
C GLY A 286 -5.04 -30.18 -6.92
N ASN A 287 -5.00 -31.53 -6.96
CA ASN A 287 -3.88 -32.34 -6.49
C ASN A 287 -3.21 -33.10 -7.65
N GLU A 288 -3.34 -32.61 -8.87
CA GLU A 288 -2.76 -33.25 -10.05
C GLU A 288 -1.23 -33.25 -9.99
N SER A 289 -0.61 -34.25 -10.61
CA SER A 289 0.84 -34.33 -10.73
C SER A 289 1.40 -33.23 -11.65
N GLY A 290 2.59 -32.74 -11.35
CA GLY A 290 3.27 -31.67 -12.08
C GLY A 290 3.20 -30.34 -11.38
N THR A 291 3.62 -29.28 -12.06
CA THR A 291 3.64 -27.92 -11.50
C THR A 291 2.71 -27.00 -12.29
N LYS A 292 1.76 -26.39 -11.58
CA LYS A 292 0.98 -25.27 -12.08
C LYS A 292 1.60 -23.98 -11.57
N PHE A 293 1.61 -22.96 -12.41
CA PHE A 293 2.14 -21.63 -12.11
C PHE A 293 1.07 -20.56 -12.36
N GLY A 294 1.00 -19.55 -11.51
CA GLY A 294 0.19 -18.36 -11.70
C GLY A 294 0.98 -17.09 -11.36
N LEU A 295 0.92 -16.08 -12.24
CA LEU A 295 1.49 -14.76 -11.99
C LEU A 295 0.45 -13.89 -11.29
N SER A 296 0.64 -13.61 -10.00
CA SER A 296 -0.27 -12.71 -9.29
C SER A 296 0.04 -11.23 -9.55
N HIS A 297 1.31 -10.84 -9.48
CA HIS A 297 1.74 -9.46 -9.71
C HIS A 297 3.24 -9.44 -10.00
N SER A 298 3.71 -8.58 -10.89
CA SER A 298 5.12 -8.28 -11.18
C SER A 298 6.11 -9.45 -11.01
N SER A 299 6.65 -9.62 -9.80
CA SER A 299 7.57 -10.68 -9.37
C SER A 299 6.96 -11.64 -8.34
N SER A 300 5.66 -11.58 -8.12
CA SER A 300 4.97 -12.43 -7.13
C SER A 300 4.38 -13.66 -7.79
N TYR A 301 4.96 -14.81 -7.49
CA TYR A 301 4.64 -16.07 -8.14
C TYR A 301 3.89 -17.02 -7.20
N LEU A 302 2.86 -17.66 -7.73
CA LEU A 302 2.08 -18.68 -7.04
C LEU A 302 2.23 -20.02 -7.76
N PHE A 303 2.42 -21.08 -7.02
CA PHE A 303 2.62 -22.42 -7.56
C PHE A 303 1.77 -23.46 -6.84
N ASN A 304 1.41 -24.49 -7.57
CA ASN A 304 0.98 -25.76 -7.02
C ASN A 304 1.82 -26.87 -7.65
N THR A 305 2.66 -27.53 -6.85
CA THR A 305 3.53 -28.62 -7.27
C THR A 305 3.06 -29.89 -6.60
N ASN A 306 2.44 -30.80 -7.36
CA ASN A 306 1.91 -32.08 -6.86
C ASN A 306 0.95 -31.90 -5.65
N GLY A 307 0.11 -30.86 -5.67
CA GLY A 307 -0.81 -30.51 -4.58
C GLY A 307 -0.17 -29.74 -3.43
N TYR A 308 1.14 -29.43 -3.47
CA TYR A 308 1.83 -28.56 -2.51
C TYR A 308 1.80 -27.12 -3.01
N ARG A 309 1.13 -26.24 -2.28
CA ARG A 309 0.94 -24.83 -2.67
C ARG A 309 2.05 -23.97 -2.08
N TRP A 310 2.73 -23.23 -2.92
CA TRP A 310 3.81 -22.35 -2.48
C TRP A 310 3.88 -21.06 -3.29
N GLY A 311 4.46 -20.04 -2.68
CA GLY A 311 4.69 -18.74 -3.31
C GLY A 311 6.16 -18.36 -3.30
N MET A 312 6.60 -17.66 -4.35
CA MET A 312 7.91 -17.04 -4.41
C MET A 312 7.73 -15.52 -4.47
N ASP A 313 8.36 -14.81 -3.54
CA ASP A 313 8.33 -13.34 -3.44
C ASP A 313 6.91 -12.76 -3.50
N VAL A 314 5.97 -13.39 -2.82
CA VAL A 314 4.58 -12.93 -2.79
C VAL A 314 4.47 -11.70 -1.91
N ALA A 315 4.67 -10.54 -2.54
CA ALA A 315 4.63 -9.24 -1.91
C ALA A 315 3.58 -8.37 -2.59
N PHE A 316 2.76 -7.74 -1.76
CA PHE A 316 1.85 -6.70 -2.21
C PHE A 316 2.46 -5.34 -1.89
N ARG A 317 3.53 -4.94 -2.59
CA ARG A 317 4.24 -3.66 -2.38
C ARG A 317 3.28 -2.49 -2.27
N ASN A 318 2.17 -2.59 -2.98
CA ASN A 318 1.06 -1.68 -2.90
C ASN A 318 -0.14 -2.35 -2.20
N ALA A 319 0.11 -3.03 -1.09
CA ALA A 319 -0.92 -3.38 -0.13
C ALA A 319 -1.84 -2.18 0.20
N ARG A 320 -1.39 -1.00 -0.12
CA ARG A 320 -2.13 0.25 -0.16
C ARG A 320 -3.32 0.23 -1.12
N PHE A 321 -3.27 -0.52 -2.21
CA PHE A 321 -4.44 -0.77 -3.09
C PHE A 321 -5.48 -1.63 -2.40
N LEU A 322 -5.02 -2.45 -1.53
CA LEU A 322 -5.84 -3.26 -0.69
C LEU A 322 -5.85 -2.58 0.69
N ALA A 323 -6.58 -1.50 0.91
CA ALA A 323 -6.72 -0.86 2.23
C ALA A 323 -7.20 -1.84 3.32
N SER A 324 -7.67 -3.01 2.89
CA SER A 324 -8.01 -4.19 3.68
C SER A 324 -7.04 -5.36 3.44
N THR A 325 -5.87 -5.14 2.85
CA THR A 325 -4.98 -6.19 2.34
C THR A 325 -4.54 -7.21 3.34
N PRO A 326 -4.17 -6.87 4.58
CA PRO A 326 -3.78 -7.91 5.51
C PRO A 326 -4.84 -8.99 5.63
N LYS A 327 -6.12 -8.61 5.63
CA LYS A 327 -7.22 -9.57 5.67
C LYS A 327 -7.36 -10.35 4.36
N HIS A 328 -7.36 -9.68 3.21
CA HIS A 328 -7.44 -10.34 1.91
C HIS A 328 -6.24 -11.24 1.64
N ALA A 329 -5.02 -10.81 1.94
CA ALA A 329 -3.85 -11.65 1.80
C ALA A 329 -3.98 -12.94 2.63
N VAL A 330 -4.46 -12.84 3.88
CA VAL A 330 -4.73 -14.02 4.72
C VAL A 330 -5.82 -14.88 4.11
N ASP A 331 -6.94 -14.29 3.69
CA ASP A 331 -8.07 -15.04 3.13
C ASP A 331 -7.67 -15.82 1.87
N PHE A 332 -6.78 -15.27 1.04
CA PHE A 332 -6.35 -15.90 -0.21
C PHE A 332 -5.16 -16.86 -0.05
N LEU A 333 -4.24 -16.55 0.85
CA LEU A 333 -2.96 -17.28 0.96
C LEU A 333 -2.86 -18.21 2.15
N LYS A 334 -3.80 -18.16 3.11
CA LYS A 334 -3.77 -18.98 4.33
C LYS A 334 -3.68 -20.48 4.08
N ASP A 335 -4.14 -20.94 2.92
CA ASP A 335 -4.12 -22.36 2.52
C ASP A 335 -2.86 -22.70 1.71
N HIS A 336 -1.85 -21.81 1.63
CA HIS A 336 -0.54 -22.12 1.10
C HIS A 336 0.30 -22.83 2.17
N ASP A 337 1.12 -23.78 1.71
CA ASP A 337 2.01 -24.55 2.57
C ASP A 337 3.30 -23.78 2.85
N LEU A 338 3.80 -23.00 1.86
CA LEU A 338 5.12 -22.38 1.93
C LEU A 338 5.18 -21.02 1.23
N MET A 339 5.90 -20.06 1.83
CA MET A 339 6.39 -18.84 1.18
C MET A 339 7.91 -18.82 1.14
N VAL A 340 8.46 -18.45 -0.01
CA VAL A 340 9.91 -18.37 -0.27
C VAL A 340 10.25 -16.91 -0.55
N ILE A 341 11.27 -16.39 0.09
CA ILE A 341 11.71 -15.00 -0.06
C ILE A 341 13.14 -14.97 -0.59
N SER A 342 13.40 -14.08 -1.55
CA SER A 342 14.73 -13.89 -2.14
C SER A 342 15.56 -12.82 -1.44
N HIS A 343 14.96 -11.67 -1.14
CA HIS A 343 15.63 -10.51 -0.53
C HIS A 343 14.63 -9.52 0.08
N ASN A 344 15.11 -8.45 0.72
CA ASN A 344 14.30 -7.54 1.52
C ASN A 344 13.78 -6.29 0.79
N HIS A 345 13.74 -6.26 -0.53
CA HIS A 345 13.00 -5.20 -1.21
C HIS A 345 11.49 -5.36 -1.07
N ARG A 346 10.76 -4.25 -1.03
CA ARG A 346 9.31 -4.22 -0.76
C ARG A 346 8.45 -4.91 -1.81
N ASP A 347 8.97 -5.09 -3.01
CA ASP A 347 8.32 -5.81 -4.11
C ASP A 347 8.57 -7.33 -4.05
N HIS A 348 9.39 -7.78 -3.10
CA HIS A 348 9.71 -9.19 -2.83
C HIS A 348 9.37 -9.59 -1.39
N PHE A 349 9.64 -8.72 -0.40
CA PHE A 349 9.34 -8.93 1.01
C PHE A 349 8.72 -7.68 1.61
N GLU A 350 7.41 -7.70 1.87
CA GLU A 350 6.63 -6.54 2.27
C GLU A 350 6.07 -6.75 3.69
N GLU A 351 6.29 -5.76 4.56
CA GLU A 351 6.04 -5.87 6.00
C GLU A 351 4.58 -6.16 6.34
N SER A 352 3.62 -5.44 5.74
CA SER A 352 2.21 -5.59 6.14
C SER A 352 1.63 -6.94 5.73
N THR A 353 1.99 -7.44 4.55
CA THR A 353 1.63 -8.76 4.06
C THR A 353 2.27 -9.84 4.92
N THR A 354 3.57 -9.70 5.22
CA THR A 354 4.30 -10.67 6.03
C THR A 354 3.73 -10.74 7.44
N ARG A 355 3.49 -9.60 8.11
CA ARG A 355 2.88 -9.57 9.46
C ARG A 355 1.50 -10.21 9.51
N ALA A 356 0.74 -10.10 8.43
CA ALA A 356 -0.58 -10.74 8.34
C ALA A 356 -0.46 -12.27 8.19
N LEU A 357 0.39 -12.72 7.27
CA LEU A 357 0.61 -14.14 6.98
C LEU A 357 1.39 -14.85 8.09
N ALA A 358 2.22 -14.15 8.85
CA ALA A 358 2.95 -14.69 10.00
C ALA A 358 2.05 -15.32 11.09
N LYS A 359 0.76 -14.96 11.09
CA LYS A 359 -0.26 -15.51 12.01
C LYS A 359 -0.94 -16.78 11.49
N THR A 360 -0.61 -17.23 10.30
CA THR A 360 -1.14 -18.44 9.66
C THR A 360 -0.23 -19.64 9.89
N ASP A 361 -0.60 -20.80 9.32
CA ASP A 361 0.21 -22.01 9.41
C ASP A 361 1.26 -22.15 8.31
N ILE A 362 1.41 -21.14 7.47
CA ILE A 362 2.40 -21.10 6.38
C ILE A 362 3.82 -21.26 6.93
N GLU A 363 4.61 -22.13 6.32
CA GLU A 363 6.06 -22.21 6.51
C GLU A 363 6.80 -21.21 5.61
N TRP A 364 8.05 -20.90 5.96
CA TRP A 364 8.83 -19.86 5.28
C TRP A 364 10.24 -20.35 4.96
N VAL A 365 10.69 -20.15 3.72
CA VAL A 365 12.11 -20.20 3.36
C VAL A 365 12.62 -18.77 3.34
N ILE A 366 13.52 -18.44 4.26
CA ILE A 366 14.03 -17.08 4.50
C ILE A 366 15.55 -17.09 4.38
N PRO A 367 16.18 -16.22 3.56
CA PRO A 367 17.61 -16.01 3.55
C PRO A 367 18.15 -15.65 4.93
N ASP A 368 19.32 -16.17 5.28
CA ASP A 368 19.93 -15.91 6.59
C ASP A 368 20.16 -14.43 6.89
N PHE A 369 20.49 -13.61 5.89
CA PHE A 369 20.71 -12.17 6.03
C PHE A 369 19.44 -11.33 6.27
N ILE A 370 18.23 -11.90 6.15
CA ILE A 370 16.97 -11.21 6.49
C ILE A 370 16.19 -11.92 7.62
N TYR A 371 16.81 -12.92 8.25
CA TYR A 371 16.17 -13.70 9.31
C TYR A 371 15.67 -12.83 10.47
N ASP A 372 16.50 -11.89 10.95
CA ASP A 372 16.13 -11.01 12.07
C ASP A 372 14.92 -10.12 11.72
N VAL A 373 14.86 -9.65 10.48
CA VAL A 373 13.70 -8.87 9.98
C VAL A 373 12.43 -9.72 9.94
N ALA A 374 12.56 -10.98 9.52
CA ALA A 374 11.43 -11.91 9.49
C ALA A 374 10.87 -12.16 10.90
N ILE A 375 11.74 -12.32 11.90
CA ILE A 375 11.35 -12.44 13.31
C ILE A 375 10.70 -11.14 13.82
N GLU A 376 11.29 -10.00 13.54
CA GLU A 376 10.73 -8.68 13.91
C GLU A 376 9.31 -8.49 13.34
N TRP A 377 9.06 -8.99 12.13
CA TRP A 377 7.76 -8.92 11.49
C TRP A 377 6.78 -10.00 11.96
N GLY A 378 7.20 -10.84 12.89
CA GLY A 378 6.34 -11.76 13.65
C GLY A 378 6.24 -13.17 13.10
N ILE A 379 7.11 -13.56 12.16
CA ILE A 379 7.15 -14.96 11.71
C ILE A 379 7.69 -15.82 12.87
N ASN A 380 6.97 -16.90 13.17
CA ASN A 380 7.38 -17.85 14.20
C ASN A 380 8.71 -18.53 13.79
N PRO A 381 9.78 -18.45 14.61
CA PRO A 381 11.06 -19.10 14.31
C PRO A 381 10.96 -20.59 13.96
N GLN A 382 10.00 -21.30 14.52
CA GLN A 382 9.76 -22.72 14.26
C GLN A 382 9.20 -23.00 12.85
N LYS A 383 8.68 -21.97 12.17
CA LYS A 383 8.16 -22.04 10.80
C LYS A 383 9.15 -21.53 9.75
N ILE A 384 10.36 -21.13 10.17
CA ILE A 384 11.40 -20.61 9.29
C ILE A 384 12.43 -21.69 8.97
N HIS A 385 12.59 -21.94 7.68
CA HIS A 385 13.68 -22.72 7.12
C HIS A 385 14.72 -21.74 6.57
N VAL A 386 15.85 -21.63 7.25
CA VAL A 386 16.90 -20.66 6.90
C VAL A 386 17.65 -21.12 5.66
N ALA A 387 17.51 -20.37 4.57
CA ALA A 387 18.30 -20.59 3.37
C ALA A 387 19.73 -20.06 3.55
N ARG A 388 20.73 -20.84 3.09
CA ARG A 388 22.13 -20.45 3.05
C ARG A 388 22.74 -20.82 1.72
N GLU A 389 23.60 -19.96 1.21
CA GLU A 389 24.25 -20.17 -0.08
C GLU A 389 24.89 -21.56 -0.19
N GLY A 390 24.64 -22.23 -1.30
CA GLY A 390 25.21 -23.54 -1.63
C GLY A 390 24.74 -24.70 -0.74
N GLN A 391 23.84 -24.47 0.23
CA GLN A 391 23.34 -25.52 1.11
C GLN A 391 21.91 -25.91 0.68
N PRO A 392 21.74 -27.11 0.08
CA PRO A 392 20.41 -27.58 -0.27
C PRO A 392 19.53 -27.74 0.98
N LEU A 393 18.27 -27.33 0.85
CA LEU A 393 17.28 -27.52 1.90
C LEU A 393 15.98 -28.08 1.30
N THR A 394 15.36 -29.04 2.00
CA THR A 394 14.09 -29.63 1.58
C THR A 394 12.98 -29.20 2.54
N VAL A 395 11.90 -28.64 1.99
CA VAL A 395 10.71 -28.25 2.73
C VAL A 395 9.49 -28.82 2.02
N GLY A 396 8.71 -29.64 2.71
CA GLY A 396 7.59 -30.33 2.13
C GLY A 396 8.01 -31.21 0.91
N LYS A 397 7.47 -30.89 -0.24
CA LYS A 397 7.75 -31.61 -1.52
C LYS A 397 8.85 -30.95 -2.37
N LEU A 398 9.45 -29.87 -1.91
CA LEU A 398 10.38 -29.06 -2.68
C LEU A 398 11.80 -29.13 -2.10
N THR A 399 12.78 -29.18 -2.97
CA THR A 399 14.19 -29.02 -2.62
C THR A 399 14.72 -27.75 -3.26
N PHE A 400 15.29 -26.89 -2.46
CA PHE A 400 15.87 -25.61 -2.85
C PHE A 400 17.40 -25.69 -2.78
N LEU A 401 18.08 -25.18 -3.80
CA LEU A 401 19.51 -24.88 -3.75
C LEU A 401 19.65 -23.36 -3.85
N PRO A 402 19.84 -22.66 -2.73
CA PRO A 402 20.09 -21.23 -2.74
C PRO A 402 21.49 -20.93 -3.33
N PHE A 403 21.59 -19.87 -4.12
CA PHE A 403 22.85 -19.37 -4.63
C PHE A 403 22.89 -17.84 -4.53
N GLU A 404 24.09 -17.27 -4.45
CA GLU A 404 24.25 -15.82 -4.38
C GLU A 404 23.63 -15.15 -5.60
N GLY A 405 22.68 -14.23 -5.37
CA GLY A 405 22.07 -13.41 -6.40
C GLY A 405 23.01 -12.30 -6.90
N ARG A 406 22.70 -11.73 -8.04
CA ARG A 406 23.51 -10.67 -8.70
C ARG A 406 22.87 -9.29 -8.59
N HIS A 407 22.35 -8.98 -7.41
CA HIS A 407 21.60 -7.73 -7.18
C HIS A 407 22.49 -6.50 -6.99
N PHE A 408 23.73 -6.65 -6.56
CA PHE A 408 24.66 -5.53 -6.47
C PHE A 408 25.13 -5.08 -7.86
N ARG A 409 25.13 -3.77 -8.09
CA ARG A 409 25.70 -3.22 -9.32
C ARG A 409 27.22 -3.40 -9.33
N PRO A 410 27.82 -3.79 -10.47
CA PRO A 410 29.26 -4.01 -10.56
C PRO A 410 30.08 -2.85 -10.00
N GLY A 411 31.02 -3.16 -9.12
CA GLY A 411 31.95 -2.17 -8.54
C GLY A 411 31.33 -1.16 -7.57
N THR A 412 30.09 -1.40 -7.13
CA THR A 412 29.40 -0.50 -6.19
C THR A 412 28.80 -1.25 -5.00
N THR A 413 28.36 -0.50 -3.99
CA THR A 413 27.54 -1.01 -2.88
C THR A 413 26.04 -0.82 -3.11
N HIS A 414 25.64 -0.41 -4.32
CA HIS A 414 24.22 -0.24 -4.66
C HIS A 414 23.58 -1.58 -4.97
N GLY A 415 22.71 -1.99 -4.09
CA GLY A 415 22.00 -3.26 -4.10
C GLY A 415 21.75 -3.75 -2.69
N VAL A 416 21.26 -4.94 -2.57
CA VAL A 416 21.07 -5.65 -1.30
C VAL A 416 21.53 -7.09 -1.47
N PRO A 417 21.88 -7.80 -0.38
CA PRO A 417 22.07 -9.24 -0.44
C PRO A 417 20.82 -9.93 -0.96
N GLU A 418 21.00 -10.92 -1.83
CA GLU A 418 19.92 -11.64 -2.49
C GLU A 418 20.33 -13.10 -2.70
N TYR A 419 19.37 -14.02 -2.54
CA TYR A 419 19.53 -15.39 -3.02
C TYR A 419 18.61 -15.66 -4.22
N GLY A 420 19.22 -16.19 -5.30
CA GLY A 420 18.50 -16.96 -6.29
C GLY A 420 18.24 -18.38 -5.78
N TYR A 421 17.29 -19.07 -6.40
CA TYR A 421 16.95 -20.44 -6.02
C TYR A 421 16.87 -21.35 -7.24
N PHE A 422 17.51 -22.51 -7.15
CA PHE A 422 17.24 -23.63 -8.02
C PHE A 422 16.31 -24.60 -7.28
N VAL A 423 15.13 -24.85 -7.85
CA VAL A 423 14.05 -25.61 -7.18
C VAL A 423 13.75 -26.88 -7.95
N THR A 424 13.66 -28.00 -7.22
CA THR A 424 13.27 -29.30 -7.76
C THR A 424 12.17 -29.95 -6.93
N ALA A 425 11.35 -30.76 -7.58
CA ALA A 425 10.39 -31.64 -6.94
C ALA A 425 10.27 -32.94 -7.75
N GLU A 426 9.97 -34.06 -7.08
CA GLU A 426 9.82 -35.34 -7.75
C GLU A 426 8.71 -35.30 -8.80
N GLY A 427 9.00 -35.77 -10.01
CA GLY A 427 8.04 -35.82 -11.12
C GLY A 427 7.60 -34.44 -11.66
N SER A 428 8.32 -33.40 -11.33
CA SER A 428 8.03 -32.03 -11.78
C SER A 428 9.26 -31.42 -12.46
N PRO A 429 9.07 -30.48 -13.41
CA PRO A 429 10.19 -29.78 -14.02
C PRO A 429 10.95 -28.92 -13.00
N SER A 430 12.26 -28.83 -13.21
CA SER A 430 13.15 -27.99 -12.42
C SER A 430 12.96 -26.50 -12.78
N ILE A 431 13.04 -25.64 -11.77
CA ILE A 431 12.82 -24.20 -11.91
C ILE A 431 14.01 -23.46 -11.33
N VAL A 432 14.45 -22.39 -12.00
CA VAL A 432 15.44 -21.49 -11.46
C VAL A 432 14.91 -20.05 -11.42
N PHE A 433 15.19 -19.37 -10.31
CA PHE A 433 14.88 -17.96 -10.09
C PHE A 433 16.19 -17.20 -9.88
N PRO A 434 16.76 -16.56 -10.92
CA PRO A 434 17.93 -15.68 -10.76
C PRO A 434 17.60 -14.40 -10.01
N VAL A 435 16.32 -14.04 -9.92
CA VAL A 435 15.72 -12.88 -9.26
C VAL A 435 16.17 -11.55 -9.88
N ASP A 436 16.58 -10.55 -9.12
CA ASP A 436 16.86 -9.19 -9.62
C ASP A 436 18.32 -9.00 -10.04
N VAL A 437 18.68 -9.58 -11.17
CA VAL A 437 20.05 -9.54 -11.68
C VAL A 437 20.41 -8.14 -12.18
N ARG A 438 21.48 -7.57 -11.63
CA ARG A 438 22.08 -6.28 -12.05
C ARG A 438 23.53 -6.41 -12.49
N ASP A 439 24.24 -7.44 -12.03
CA ASP A 439 25.56 -7.83 -12.53
C ASP A 439 25.40 -9.03 -13.45
N LEU A 440 25.64 -8.81 -14.74
CA LEU A 440 25.54 -9.82 -15.80
C LEU A 440 26.87 -10.56 -16.03
N SER A 441 27.87 -10.35 -15.17
CA SER A 441 29.13 -11.07 -15.26
C SER A 441 28.93 -12.52 -14.81
N LEU A 442 29.64 -13.43 -15.46
CA LEU A 442 29.66 -14.84 -15.09
C LEU A 442 30.86 -15.18 -14.19
N ASP A 443 31.72 -14.22 -13.92
CA ASP A 443 32.89 -14.41 -13.08
C ASP A 443 32.48 -14.75 -11.64
N GLY A 444 32.95 -15.90 -11.13
CA GLY A 444 32.60 -16.39 -9.82
C GLY A 444 31.15 -16.85 -9.65
N PHE A 445 30.35 -16.90 -10.71
CA PHE A 445 28.97 -17.42 -10.61
C PHE A 445 29.00 -18.95 -10.42
N PRO A 446 28.20 -19.50 -9.47
CA PRO A 446 28.19 -20.94 -9.22
C PRO A 446 27.68 -21.71 -10.43
N LYS A 447 28.26 -22.88 -10.68
CA LYS A 447 27.76 -23.78 -11.71
C LYS A 447 26.48 -24.45 -11.22
N LEU A 448 25.34 -24.04 -11.75
CA LEU A 448 24.04 -24.63 -11.48
C LEU A 448 23.73 -25.72 -12.52
N PRO A 449 22.86 -26.70 -12.18
CA PRO A 449 22.27 -27.59 -13.19
C PRO A 449 21.43 -26.81 -14.20
N ASP A 450 21.28 -27.34 -15.41
CA ASP A 450 20.36 -26.77 -16.39
C ASP A 450 18.92 -26.94 -15.92
N ALA A 451 18.19 -25.82 -15.81
CA ALA A 451 16.78 -25.83 -15.41
C ALA A 451 15.85 -26.08 -16.60
N ASP A 452 14.68 -26.68 -16.33
CA ASP A 452 13.62 -26.77 -17.33
C ASP A 452 12.96 -25.41 -17.58
N TYR A 453 12.88 -24.57 -16.54
CA TYR A 453 12.31 -23.21 -16.59
C TYR A 453 13.19 -22.21 -15.85
N CYS A 454 13.46 -21.06 -16.48
CA CYS A 454 14.08 -19.91 -15.84
C CYS A 454 13.04 -18.77 -15.72
N PHE A 455 12.79 -18.30 -14.52
CA PHE A 455 11.97 -17.10 -14.26
C PHE A 455 12.88 -15.88 -14.22
N ALA A 456 12.92 -15.12 -15.30
CA ALA A 456 13.83 -14.01 -15.48
C ALA A 456 13.12 -12.67 -15.20
N ASN A 457 13.48 -12.02 -14.11
CA ASN A 457 13.06 -10.65 -13.81
C ASN A 457 13.71 -9.69 -14.79
N VAL A 458 12.92 -9.04 -15.65
CA VAL A 458 13.44 -8.12 -16.67
C VAL A 458 14.05 -6.90 -16.02
N TRP A 459 15.35 -6.69 -16.26
CA TRP A 459 16.10 -5.53 -15.80
C TRP A 459 17.15 -5.12 -16.84
N LEU A 460 16.94 -3.96 -17.50
CA LEU A 460 17.76 -3.48 -18.60
C LEU A 460 18.48 -2.17 -18.24
N GLY A 461 19.14 -2.12 -17.09
CA GLY A 461 19.93 -0.99 -16.63
C GLY A 461 19.27 -0.16 -15.51
N ASP A 462 19.65 1.09 -15.37
CA ASP A 462 19.45 1.93 -14.18
C ASP A 462 18.02 2.46 -13.95
N GLY A 463 16.98 1.70 -14.29
CA GLY A 463 15.60 2.14 -14.10
C GLY A 463 15.18 3.29 -15.03
N LYS A 464 15.86 3.46 -16.15
CA LYS A 464 15.50 4.43 -17.19
C LYS A 464 14.72 3.71 -18.28
N CYS A 465 13.45 3.46 -18.03
CA CYS A 465 12.60 2.63 -18.90
C CYS A 465 11.99 3.39 -20.09
N LEU A 466 12.35 4.65 -20.33
CA LEU A 466 11.84 5.45 -21.43
C LEU A 466 12.99 5.97 -22.30
N GLU A 467 12.83 5.85 -23.62
CA GLU A 467 13.57 6.57 -24.65
C GLU A 467 15.10 6.34 -24.71
N GLN A 468 15.57 5.13 -24.41
CA GLN A 468 16.99 4.83 -24.55
C GLN A 468 17.22 3.57 -25.40
N SER A 469 18.41 3.49 -25.97
CA SER A 469 18.93 2.23 -26.51
C SER A 469 19.25 1.30 -25.37
N TYR A 470 18.74 0.08 -25.41
CA TYR A 470 19.06 -0.97 -24.43
C TYR A 470 20.25 -1.83 -24.86
N ASP A 471 20.76 -1.63 -26.07
CA ASP A 471 21.99 -2.27 -26.53
C ASP A 471 23.22 -1.64 -25.83
N PRO A 472 24.14 -2.41 -25.22
CA PRO A 472 24.23 -3.87 -25.32
C PRO A 472 23.52 -4.64 -24.17
N ILE A 473 22.83 -3.98 -23.23
CA ILE A 473 22.32 -4.61 -21.99
C ILE A 473 21.28 -5.69 -22.30
N ASP A 474 20.40 -5.47 -23.28
CA ASP A 474 19.39 -6.46 -23.68
C ASP A 474 20.03 -7.76 -24.20
N ARG A 475 21.16 -7.65 -24.90
CA ARG A 475 21.95 -8.79 -25.40
C ARG A 475 22.67 -9.51 -24.25
N GLU A 476 23.30 -8.75 -23.36
CA GLU A 476 24.02 -9.29 -22.20
C GLU A 476 23.06 -10.00 -21.24
N PHE A 477 21.93 -9.37 -20.92
CA PHE A 477 20.87 -9.97 -20.11
C PHE A 477 20.34 -11.28 -20.73
N SER A 478 20.06 -11.26 -22.04
CA SER A 478 19.55 -12.44 -22.74
C SER A 478 20.56 -13.59 -22.71
N LYS A 479 21.84 -13.30 -22.93
CA LYS A 479 22.91 -14.31 -22.83
C LYS A 479 23.07 -14.85 -21.41
N PHE A 480 22.95 -13.98 -20.42
CA PHE A 480 23.03 -14.37 -19.02
C PHE A 480 21.87 -15.32 -18.65
N MET A 481 20.64 -15.00 -19.03
CA MET A 481 19.48 -15.84 -18.74
C MET A 481 19.53 -17.22 -19.44
N LEU A 482 20.09 -17.28 -20.65
CA LEU A 482 20.31 -18.53 -21.37
C LEU A 482 21.28 -19.50 -20.67
N LYS A 483 22.05 -19.04 -19.67
CA LYS A 483 22.91 -19.92 -18.85
C LYS A 483 22.14 -20.71 -17.83
N PHE A 484 20.91 -20.30 -17.49
CA PHE A 484 20.05 -20.99 -16.54
C PHE A 484 19.12 -21.99 -17.23
N SER A 485 18.64 -21.67 -18.41
CA SER A 485 17.80 -22.57 -19.22
C SER A 485 17.88 -22.19 -20.70
N ASP A 486 18.14 -23.18 -21.54
CA ASP A 486 17.98 -23.05 -23.00
C ASP A 486 16.65 -23.63 -23.50
N LYS A 487 15.78 -24.14 -22.58
CA LYS A 487 14.48 -24.74 -22.87
C LYS A 487 13.35 -23.73 -22.77
N ASN A 488 13.08 -23.22 -21.57
CA ASN A 488 11.97 -22.29 -21.33
C ASN A 488 12.45 -21.11 -20.46
N ILE A 489 12.18 -19.89 -20.91
CA ILE A 489 12.41 -18.66 -20.14
C ILE A 489 11.07 -17.93 -20.00
N ILE A 490 10.73 -17.57 -18.77
CA ILE A 490 9.52 -16.82 -18.42
C ILE A 490 9.97 -15.43 -17.98
N LEU A 491 9.63 -14.41 -18.78
CA LEU A 491 10.00 -13.01 -18.53
C LEU A 491 8.94 -12.35 -17.66
N THR A 492 9.36 -11.84 -16.52
CA THR A 492 8.51 -11.29 -15.46
C THR A 492 9.08 -10.00 -14.88
N HIS A 493 8.59 -9.54 -13.73
CA HIS A 493 8.94 -8.27 -13.09
C HIS A 493 8.53 -7.07 -13.95
N LEU A 494 7.37 -7.19 -14.59
CA LEU A 494 6.82 -6.20 -15.50
C LEU A 494 5.59 -5.51 -14.90
N ASN A 495 5.33 -4.29 -15.38
CA ASN A 495 4.12 -3.55 -15.06
C ASN A 495 3.86 -3.45 -13.54
N GLU A 496 4.90 -3.20 -12.75
CA GLU A 496 4.79 -3.08 -11.30
C GLU A 496 4.02 -1.82 -10.94
N ASP A 497 2.85 -2.02 -10.32
CA ASP A 497 1.98 -0.92 -9.94
C ASP A 497 2.62 0.00 -8.89
N GLY A 498 2.47 1.31 -9.08
CA GLY A 498 3.04 2.33 -8.21
C GLY A 498 4.49 2.71 -8.52
N ARG A 499 5.14 2.09 -9.51
CA ARG A 499 6.39 2.64 -10.08
C ARG A 499 6.09 3.81 -11.00
N LYS A 500 7.00 4.78 -11.04
CA LYS A 500 6.95 5.86 -12.03
C LYS A 500 7.13 5.29 -13.42
N ASP A 501 6.47 5.84 -14.42
CA ASP A 501 6.56 5.38 -15.81
C ASP A 501 8.00 5.23 -16.31
N LYS A 502 8.88 6.15 -15.94
CA LYS A 502 10.30 6.12 -16.31
C LYS A 502 11.11 5.00 -15.62
N GLU A 503 10.55 4.34 -14.61
CA GLU A 503 11.20 3.29 -13.82
C GLU A 503 10.47 1.93 -13.95
N MET A 504 9.43 1.88 -14.81
CA MET A 504 8.56 0.71 -14.96
C MET A 504 8.93 -0.10 -16.18
N TRP A 505 9.38 -1.31 -15.98
CA TRP A 505 9.53 -2.29 -17.07
C TRP A 505 8.16 -2.76 -17.55
N ARG A 506 7.98 -2.86 -18.86
CA ARG A 506 6.70 -3.17 -19.51
C ARG A 506 6.85 -4.30 -20.50
N ASN A 507 5.73 -4.82 -21.02
CA ASN A 507 5.71 -5.93 -21.97
C ASN A 507 6.60 -5.67 -23.20
N HIS A 508 6.70 -4.45 -23.72
CA HIS A 508 7.56 -4.15 -24.87
C HIS A 508 9.06 -4.35 -24.55
N HIS A 509 9.50 -4.14 -23.30
CA HIS A 509 10.88 -4.44 -22.90
C HIS A 509 11.12 -5.96 -22.87
N ALA A 510 10.12 -6.72 -22.38
CA ALA A 510 10.20 -8.18 -22.43
C ALA A 510 10.20 -8.71 -23.87
N GLU A 511 9.46 -8.09 -24.80
CA GLU A 511 9.50 -8.47 -26.21
C GLU A 511 10.88 -8.18 -26.86
N LEU A 512 11.58 -7.11 -26.45
CA LEU A 512 12.97 -6.87 -26.86
C LEU A 512 13.88 -8.00 -26.37
N VAL A 513 13.80 -8.36 -25.09
CA VAL A 513 14.58 -9.47 -24.51
C VAL A 513 14.25 -10.79 -25.20
N LYS A 514 12.96 -11.08 -25.42
CA LYS A 514 12.51 -12.27 -26.15
C LYS A 514 13.12 -12.36 -27.54
N ALA A 515 13.08 -11.27 -28.30
CA ALA A 515 13.70 -11.23 -29.63
C ALA A 515 15.21 -11.54 -29.57
N LYS A 516 15.92 -11.02 -28.54
CA LYS A 516 17.35 -11.30 -28.37
C LYS A 516 17.63 -12.75 -27.94
N ILE A 517 16.82 -13.30 -27.04
CA ILE A 517 16.94 -14.71 -26.67
C ILE A 517 16.75 -15.60 -27.91
N GLN A 518 15.73 -15.34 -28.73
CA GLN A 518 15.45 -16.10 -29.93
C GLN A 518 16.50 -15.92 -31.03
N GLU A 519 17.18 -14.75 -31.06
CA GLU A 519 18.35 -14.54 -31.95
C GLU A 519 19.51 -15.48 -31.55
N PHE A 520 19.77 -15.66 -30.24
CA PHE A 520 20.87 -16.51 -29.77
C PHE A 520 20.51 -18.00 -29.68
N SER A 521 19.27 -18.29 -29.36
CA SER A 521 18.74 -19.65 -29.18
C SER A 521 17.32 -19.77 -29.75
N PRO A 522 17.18 -19.99 -31.08
CA PRO A 522 15.86 -20.04 -31.74
C PRO A 522 14.92 -21.13 -31.19
N LYS A 523 15.47 -22.15 -30.57
CA LYS A 523 14.71 -23.26 -29.97
C LYS A 523 14.14 -22.94 -28.58
N THR A 524 14.67 -21.91 -27.91
CA THR A 524 14.21 -21.55 -26.56
C THR A 524 12.81 -20.97 -26.61
N ARG A 525 11.91 -21.56 -25.83
CA ARG A 525 10.56 -21.05 -25.66
C ARG A 525 10.57 -19.89 -24.69
N VAL A 526 10.16 -18.69 -25.13
CA VAL A 526 10.09 -17.50 -24.30
C VAL A 526 8.63 -17.10 -24.09
N LEU A 527 8.24 -17.00 -22.83
CA LEU A 527 6.88 -16.67 -22.38
C LEU A 527 6.88 -15.33 -21.65
N ILE A 528 5.84 -14.54 -21.86
CA ILE A 528 5.60 -13.27 -21.17
C ILE A 528 4.18 -13.35 -20.58
N PRO A 529 4.01 -13.87 -19.35
CA PRO A 529 2.69 -14.04 -18.77
C PRO A 529 2.09 -12.68 -18.38
N ASN A 530 0.79 -12.57 -18.56
CA ASN A 530 0.02 -11.46 -18.01
C ASN A 530 -0.33 -11.75 -16.55
N ARG A 531 -0.70 -10.71 -15.82
CA ARG A 531 -1.22 -10.85 -14.46
C ARG A 531 -2.48 -11.71 -14.45
N GLY A 532 -2.57 -12.62 -13.49
CA GLY A 532 -3.66 -13.60 -13.38
C GLY A 532 -3.57 -14.72 -14.39
N GLU A 533 -2.61 -14.70 -15.30
CA GLU A 533 -2.38 -15.80 -16.23
C GLU A 533 -1.77 -17.00 -15.51
N THR A 534 -2.25 -18.18 -15.86
CA THR A 534 -1.80 -19.44 -15.30
C THR A 534 -1.36 -20.37 -16.39
N MET A 535 -0.40 -21.22 -16.08
CA MET A 535 0.10 -22.23 -17.01
C MET A 535 0.55 -23.50 -16.29
N ILE A 536 0.55 -24.60 -17.02
CA ILE A 536 1.11 -25.87 -16.56
C ILE A 536 2.55 -25.94 -17.07
N LEU A 537 3.50 -26.09 -16.17
CA LEU A 537 4.89 -26.35 -16.48
C LEU A 537 5.07 -27.86 -16.73
N LYS A 538 5.61 -28.20 -17.90
CA LYS A 538 5.77 -29.57 -18.38
C LYS A 538 7.22 -29.92 -18.68
#